data_963d3f31ba1ca7a9956c2dda51e3dc1d
#
_entry.id   963d3f31ba1ca7a9956c2dda51e3dc1d
#
_cell.length_a   1.000
_cell.length_b   1.000
_cell.length_c   1.000
_cell.angle_alpha   90.00
_cell.angle_beta   90.00
_cell.angle_gamma   90.00
#
_symmetry.space_group_name_H-M   'P 1'
#
loop_
_entity.id
_entity.type
_entity.pdbx_description
1 polymer ?
#
loop_
_entity_poly.entity_id
_entity_poly.type
_entity_poly.pdbx_seq_one_letter_code
_entity_poly.pdbx_strand_id
1 'polypeptide(L)'
;MTSFNPPFEIHVHGEVPLREEVDFKALQEAVKPLWKYAGARSLSDGAQSLYEEETGIRFEAADHKLQICWTVKGNDDFRQVLDDMCMNLNEISGGGAQIEVTFYDTEFDDDDESRGTESRDDFIILFVGPDPAAIMQAQRDLLVQDVVGLMERHFDGAELSGVVLEIDKLFAQRFDSLVSSLELGKPPRGGSAGPQGGHGGGRRPRHLH
;
A
#
# COMPACT_ATOMS: atom_id res chain seq x y z
N MET A 1 11.31 23.86 -22.47
CA MET A 1 10.69 24.61 -21.38
C MET A 1 10.60 23.64 -20.22
N THR A 2 11.53 23.73 -19.28
CA THR A 2 11.50 22.95 -18.04
C THR A 2 10.37 23.53 -17.19
N SER A 3 9.33 22.75 -16.99
CA SER A 3 8.29 23.07 -16.00
C SER A 3 9.00 23.12 -14.66
N PHE A 4 9.07 24.29 -14.07
CA PHE A 4 9.57 24.49 -12.72
C PHE A 4 8.40 24.12 -11.80
N ASN A 5 8.32 22.85 -11.40
CA ASN A 5 7.42 22.46 -10.33
C ASN A 5 8.10 22.84 -9.02
N PRO A 6 7.48 23.66 -8.18
CA PRO A 6 8.05 23.99 -6.88
C PRO A 6 8.23 22.71 -6.06
N PRO A 7 9.28 22.64 -5.23
CA PRO A 7 9.47 21.50 -4.36
C PRO A 7 8.39 21.45 -3.29
N PHE A 8 7.77 20.28 -3.11
CA PHE A 8 6.92 20.00 -1.96
C PHE A 8 7.77 19.54 -0.77
N GLU A 9 7.30 19.74 0.43
CA GLU A 9 7.70 18.92 1.56
C GLU A 9 6.77 17.70 1.61
N ILE A 10 7.38 16.53 1.63
CA ILE A 10 6.66 15.26 1.57
C ILE A 10 6.87 14.53 2.88
N HIS A 11 5.80 14.38 3.65
CA HIS A 11 5.79 13.66 4.91
C HIS A 11 5.22 12.26 4.71
N VAL A 12 5.96 11.25 5.14
CA VAL A 12 5.56 9.85 5.09
C VAL A 12 5.44 9.33 6.52
N HIS A 13 4.25 8.87 6.89
CA HIS A 13 3.95 8.37 8.23
C HIS A 13 3.26 7.01 8.18
N GLY A 14 3.69 6.08 9.02
CA GLY A 14 3.05 4.78 9.15
C GLY A 14 3.86 3.76 9.93
N GLU A 15 3.19 2.68 10.31
CA GLU A 15 3.81 1.52 10.96
C GLU A 15 3.44 0.26 10.17
N VAL A 16 4.45 -0.53 9.82
CA VAL A 16 4.27 -1.78 9.07
C VAL A 16 4.78 -2.95 9.89
N PRO A 17 3.90 -3.89 10.29
CA PRO A 17 4.34 -5.12 10.93
C PRO A 17 5.12 -5.96 9.92
N LEU A 18 6.25 -6.51 10.33
CA LEU A 18 7.12 -7.31 9.48
C LEU A 18 7.01 -8.79 9.85
N ARG A 19 7.30 -9.66 8.89
CA ARG A 19 7.42 -11.11 9.15
C ARG A 19 8.64 -11.39 10.03
N GLU A 20 8.56 -12.39 10.90
CA GLU A 20 9.62 -12.72 11.87
C GLU A 20 10.98 -13.03 11.21
N GLU A 21 10.97 -13.56 9.99
CA GLU A 21 12.18 -13.89 9.24
C GLU A 21 12.87 -12.70 8.56
N VAL A 22 12.26 -11.51 8.61
CA VAL A 22 12.80 -10.31 7.95
C VAL A 22 14.01 -9.79 8.72
N ASP A 23 15.17 -9.84 8.07
CA ASP A 23 16.39 -9.26 8.59
C ASP A 23 16.53 -7.77 8.20
N PHE A 24 17.50 -7.11 8.82
CA PHE A 24 17.78 -5.69 8.53
C PHE A 24 18.15 -5.44 7.06
N LYS A 25 18.76 -6.42 6.39
CA LYS A 25 19.13 -6.28 4.97
C LYS A 25 17.90 -6.30 4.08
N ALA A 26 16.95 -7.19 4.32
CA ALA A 26 15.69 -7.24 3.59
C ALA A 26 14.89 -5.95 3.80
N LEU A 27 14.84 -5.44 5.03
CA LEU A 27 14.22 -4.16 5.34
C LEU A 27 14.90 -3.00 4.59
N GLN A 28 16.24 -2.94 4.60
CA GLN A 28 16.99 -1.90 3.91
C GLN A 28 16.70 -1.88 2.40
N GLU A 29 16.59 -3.05 1.76
CA GLU A 29 16.24 -3.15 0.35
C GLU A 29 14.77 -2.73 0.11
N ALA A 30 13.84 -3.07 1.01
CA ALA A 30 12.44 -2.70 0.86
C ALA A 30 12.20 -1.19 0.90
N VAL A 31 12.86 -0.47 1.81
CA VAL A 31 12.76 1.00 1.92
C VAL A 31 13.78 1.74 1.08
N LYS A 32 14.53 1.04 0.23
CA LYS A 32 15.56 1.61 -0.65
C LYS A 32 15.06 2.72 -1.57
N PRO A 33 13.84 2.66 -2.12
CA PRO A 33 13.31 3.78 -2.91
C PRO A 33 13.34 5.10 -2.15
N LEU A 34 12.94 5.11 -0.86
CA LEU A 34 12.91 6.31 -0.02
C LEU A 34 14.29 6.93 0.19
N TRP A 35 15.23 6.16 0.74
CA TRP A 35 16.54 6.73 1.06
C TRP A 35 17.38 7.05 -0.16
N LYS A 36 17.18 6.35 -1.28
CA LYS A 36 17.80 6.73 -2.56
C LYS A 36 17.23 8.03 -3.11
N TYR A 37 15.94 8.26 -2.97
CA TYR A 37 15.32 9.52 -3.38
C TYR A 37 15.89 10.70 -2.59
N ALA A 38 16.12 10.53 -1.28
CA ALA A 38 16.82 11.51 -0.45
C ALA A 38 18.31 11.71 -0.83
N GLY A 39 18.82 11.00 -1.84
CA GLY A 39 20.21 11.10 -2.27
C GLY A 39 21.21 10.36 -1.38
N ALA A 40 20.73 9.56 -0.44
CA ALA A 40 21.58 8.81 0.50
C ALA A 40 22.19 7.55 -0.16
N ARG A 41 23.28 7.07 0.44
CA ARG A 41 23.99 5.87 0.00
C ARG A 41 23.59 4.62 0.78
N SER A 42 23.02 4.81 1.95
CA SER A 42 22.56 3.75 2.85
C SER A 42 21.32 4.19 3.61
N LEU A 43 20.61 3.23 4.22
CA LEU A 43 19.49 3.54 5.09
C LEU A 43 19.92 4.42 6.27
N SER A 44 21.08 4.14 6.86
CA SER A 44 21.59 4.93 8.00
C SER A 44 21.77 6.42 7.67
N ASP A 45 22.13 6.73 6.42
CA ASP A 45 22.30 8.11 5.97
C ASP A 45 20.97 8.76 5.58
N GLY A 46 20.03 7.99 5.05
CA GLY A 46 18.75 8.47 4.52
C GLY A 46 17.55 8.26 5.42
N ALA A 47 17.75 7.64 6.58
CA ALA A 47 16.69 7.43 7.55
C ALA A 47 16.32 8.68 8.36
N GLN A 48 17.21 9.69 8.38
CA GLN A 48 16.94 10.94 9.08
C GLN A 48 15.94 11.77 8.30
N SER A 49 14.99 12.35 9.03
CA SER A 49 14.04 13.29 8.48
C SER A 49 14.66 14.68 8.30
N LEU A 50 13.94 15.52 7.54
CA LEU A 50 14.24 16.95 7.43
C LEU A 50 14.09 17.65 8.79
N TYR A 51 13.19 17.16 9.65
CA TYR A 51 12.93 17.71 10.99
C TYR A 51 13.50 16.83 12.08
N GLU A 52 14.20 17.45 13.05
CA GLU A 52 14.90 16.75 14.12
C GLU A 52 13.96 16.04 15.11
N GLU A 53 12.74 16.54 15.26
CA GLU A 53 11.70 15.96 16.11
C GLU A 53 11.09 14.67 15.56
N GLU A 54 11.23 14.42 14.26
CA GLU A 54 10.72 13.22 13.63
C GLU A 54 11.67 12.03 13.80
N THR A 55 11.09 10.87 14.03
CA THR A 55 11.89 9.66 14.30
C THR A 55 12.60 9.12 13.07
N GLY A 56 12.21 9.57 11.87
CA GLY A 56 12.73 9.08 10.61
C GLY A 56 12.23 7.68 10.25
N ILE A 57 13.07 6.92 9.57
CA ILE A 57 12.78 5.52 9.18
C ILE A 57 13.50 4.60 10.18
N ARG A 58 12.74 3.82 10.95
CA ARG A 58 13.26 2.99 12.05
C ARG A 58 12.73 1.56 11.98
N PHE A 59 13.60 0.62 12.34
CA PHE A 59 13.21 -0.75 12.65
C PHE A 59 13.11 -0.93 14.15
N GLU A 60 11.92 -1.25 14.64
CA GLU A 60 11.67 -1.56 16.03
C GLU A 60 11.74 -3.06 16.24
N ALA A 61 12.90 -3.52 16.72
CA ALA A 61 13.18 -4.95 16.83
C ALA A 61 12.32 -5.66 17.90
N ALA A 62 11.85 -4.93 18.93
CA ALA A 62 11.03 -5.50 19.99
C ALA A 62 9.65 -5.93 19.48
N ASP A 63 9.03 -5.13 18.64
CA ASP A 63 7.70 -5.35 18.09
C ASP A 63 7.73 -5.86 16.64
N HIS A 64 8.92 -6.05 16.11
CA HIS A 64 9.17 -6.53 14.75
C HIS A 64 8.42 -5.70 13.71
N LYS A 65 8.54 -4.39 13.79
CA LYS A 65 7.85 -3.45 12.90
C LYS A 65 8.76 -2.38 12.33
N LEU A 66 8.42 -1.91 11.15
CA LEU A 66 8.97 -0.71 10.54
C LEU A 66 8.12 0.48 10.96
N GLN A 67 8.76 1.50 11.51
CA GLN A 67 8.16 2.81 11.77
C GLN A 67 8.71 3.82 10.77
N ILE A 68 7.84 4.62 10.19
CA ILE A 68 8.17 5.73 9.30
C ILE A 68 7.49 6.98 9.84
N CYS A 69 8.29 7.99 10.14
CA CYS A 69 7.85 9.36 10.41
C CYS A 69 8.95 10.25 9.83
N TRP A 70 8.85 10.53 8.55
CA TRP A 70 9.97 11.00 7.76
C TRP A 70 9.52 12.03 6.72
N THR A 71 10.19 13.17 6.69
CA THR A 71 9.95 14.26 5.76
C THR A 71 11.14 14.48 4.85
N VAL A 72 10.88 14.72 3.58
CA VAL A 72 11.88 15.01 2.54
C VAL A 72 11.37 16.08 1.59
N LYS A 73 12.27 16.87 1.01
CA LYS A 73 11.94 17.76 -0.11
C LYS A 73 11.88 16.97 -1.41
N GLY A 74 10.80 17.13 -2.16
CA GLY A 74 10.59 16.39 -3.39
C GLY A 74 9.64 17.07 -4.37
N ASN A 75 9.21 16.30 -5.35
CA ASN A 75 8.29 16.72 -6.40
C ASN A 75 7.35 15.55 -6.75
N ASP A 76 6.55 15.69 -7.79
CA ASP A 76 5.58 14.67 -8.24
C ASP A 76 6.21 13.31 -8.60
N ASP A 77 7.51 13.26 -8.92
CA ASP A 77 8.22 12.00 -9.22
C ASP A 77 8.27 11.07 -8.01
N PHE A 78 8.07 11.61 -6.78
CA PHE A 78 8.02 10.82 -5.56
C PHE A 78 6.88 9.78 -5.55
N ARG A 79 5.81 9.99 -6.32
CA ARG A 79 4.72 9.00 -6.43
C ARG A 79 5.22 7.64 -6.94
N GLN A 80 6.15 7.63 -7.89
CA GLN A 80 6.77 6.38 -8.35
C GLN A 80 7.61 5.70 -7.26
N VAL A 81 8.28 6.50 -6.44
CA VAL A 81 9.05 6.00 -5.28
C VAL A 81 8.15 5.30 -4.28
N LEU A 82 6.94 5.86 -4.05
CA LEU A 82 5.94 5.25 -3.17
C LEU A 82 5.42 3.91 -3.71
N ASP A 83 5.15 3.83 -5.02
CA ASP A 83 4.71 2.58 -5.65
C ASP A 83 5.77 1.49 -5.49
N ASP A 84 7.04 1.80 -5.78
CA ASP A 84 8.15 0.86 -5.63
C ASP A 84 8.33 0.43 -4.17
N MET A 85 8.21 1.36 -3.22
CA MET A 85 8.26 1.05 -1.78
C MET A 85 7.12 0.11 -1.37
N CYS A 86 5.88 0.41 -1.78
CA CYS A 86 4.72 -0.42 -1.44
C CYS A 86 4.86 -1.85 -1.97
N MET A 87 5.33 -2.00 -3.21
CA MET A 87 5.60 -3.33 -3.78
C MET A 87 6.61 -4.11 -2.94
N ASN A 88 7.71 -3.47 -2.55
CA ASN A 88 8.75 -4.11 -1.74
C ASN A 88 8.24 -4.44 -0.31
N LEU A 89 7.46 -3.53 0.31
CA LEU A 89 6.89 -3.75 1.63
C LEU A 89 5.87 -4.89 1.64
N ASN A 90 5.09 -5.08 0.58
CA ASN A 90 4.18 -6.23 0.47
C ASN A 90 4.91 -7.57 0.58
N GLU A 91 6.17 -7.65 0.10
CA GLU A 91 6.96 -8.88 0.15
C GLU A 91 7.44 -9.23 1.56
N ILE A 92 7.61 -8.23 2.44
CA ILE A 92 8.19 -8.42 3.77
C ILE A 92 7.21 -8.17 4.92
N SER A 93 6.03 -7.62 4.64
CA SER A 93 5.02 -7.35 5.67
C SER A 93 4.45 -8.64 6.27
N GLY A 94 4.22 -8.62 7.58
CA GLY A 94 3.59 -9.71 8.34
C GLY A 94 2.07 -9.52 8.51
N GLY A 95 1.55 -8.36 8.14
CA GLY A 95 0.14 -8.02 8.23
C GLY A 95 -0.21 -6.81 7.39
N GLY A 96 -1.50 -6.47 7.34
CA GLY A 96 -1.96 -5.27 6.67
C GLY A 96 -1.57 -4.01 7.44
N ALA A 97 -1.17 -2.96 6.72
CA ALA A 97 -0.83 -1.67 7.29
C ALA A 97 -1.24 -0.53 6.35
N GLN A 98 -1.38 0.66 6.93
CA GLN A 98 -1.58 1.91 6.20
C GLN A 98 -0.35 2.79 6.32
N ILE A 99 -0.05 3.52 5.25
CA ILE A 99 1.00 4.55 5.21
C ILE A 99 0.35 5.81 4.67
N GLU A 100 0.38 6.87 5.45
CA GLU A 100 -0.10 8.18 5.07
C GLU A 100 1.05 8.98 4.47
N VAL A 101 0.78 9.66 3.37
CA VAL A 101 1.73 10.54 2.71
C VAL A 101 1.06 11.88 2.45
N THR A 102 1.63 12.93 3.03
CA THR A 102 1.14 14.30 2.87
C THR A 102 2.14 15.11 2.06
N PHE A 103 1.63 15.84 1.08
CA PHE A 103 2.40 16.75 0.24
C PHE A 103 2.08 18.17 0.68
N TYR A 104 3.04 18.84 1.30
CA TYR A 104 2.89 20.23 1.73
C TYR A 104 3.42 21.17 0.65
N ASP A 105 2.59 22.11 0.22
CA ASP A 105 3.01 23.16 -0.70
C ASP A 105 3.77 24.25 0.06
N THR A 106 5.08 24.35 -0.20
CA THR A 106 5.97 25.29 0.52
C THR A 106 5.95 26.70 -0.07
N GLU A 107 5.18 26.96 -1.13
CA GLU A 107 5.08 28.31 -1.72
C GLU A 107 4.04 29.22 -1.04
N PHE A 108 3.23 28.69 -0.14
CA PHE A 108 2.26 29.47 0.61
C PHE A 108 2.87 29.97 1.92
N ASP A 109 3.36 31.21 1.89
CA ASP A 109 3.69 31.95 3.11
C ASP A 109 2.35 32.32 3.79
N ASP A 110 2.15 31.86 5.04
CA ASP A 110 0.96 32.13 5.86
C ASP A 110 0.68 33.63 6.08
N ASP A 111 1.63 34.51 5.72
CA ASP A 111 1.55 35.95 5.93
C ASP A 111 0.72 36.69 4.85
N ASP A 112 0.28 36.04 3.77
CA ASP A 112 -0.50 36.67 2.73
C ASP A 112 -2.02 36.42 2.86
N GLU A 113 -2.63 36.90 3.94
CA GLU A 113 -4.09 36.88 4.19
C GLU A 113 -4.94 37.45 3.03
N SER A 114 -4.29 38.05 2.00
CA SER A 114 -4.98 38.76 0.92
C SER A 114 -5.44 37.89 -0.25
N ARG A 115 -5.00 36.61 -0.31
CA ARG A 115 -5.22 35.77 -1.49
C ARG A 115 -6.22 34.65 -1.35
N GLY A 116 -6.85 34.40 -0.22
CA GLY A 116 -7.96 33.43 -0.12
C GLY A 116 -7.72 32.08 -0.81
N THR A 117 -6.45 31.69 -0.98
CA THR A 117 -6.05 30.44 -1.59
C THR A 117 -5.88 29.45 -0.46
N GLU A 118 -6.79 28.49 -0.38
CA GLU A 118 -6.68 27.35 0.53
C GLU A 118 -5.34 26.64 0.27
N SER A 119 -4.60 26.31 1.34
CA SER A 119 -3.43 25.43 1.28
C SER A 119 -3.80 24.21 0.44
N ARG A 120 -3.01 23.91 -0.57
CA ARG A 120 -3.21 22.74 -1.44
C ARG A 120 -2.44 21.53 -0.92
N ASP A 121 -2.53 21.32 0.38
CA ASP A 121 -2.00 20.08 0.93
C ASP A 121 -2.80 18.90 0.35
N ASP A 122 -2.11 18.05 -0.35
CA ASP A 122 -2.66 16.80 -0.89
C ASP A 122 -2.16 15.63 -0.04
N PHE A 123 -3.03 14.70 0.26
CA PHE A 123 -2.63 13.50 1.00
C PHE A 123 -3.14 12.25 0.32
N ILE A 124 -2.39 11.19 0.46
CA ILE A 124 -2.76 9.86 -0.01
C ILE A 124 -2.55 8.84 1.10
N ILE A 125 -3.41 7.85 1.15
CA ILE A 125 -3.26 6.70 2.04
C ILE A 125 -2.93 5.48 1.18
N LEU A 126 -1.79 4.87 1.48
CA LEU A 126 -1.32 3.67 0.85
C LEU A 126 -1.55 2.48 1.78
N PHE A 127 -1.92 1.34 1.21
CA PHE A 127 -2.11 0.11 1.96
C PHE A 127 -1.11 -0.94 1.49
N VAL A 128 -0.45 -1.56 2.44
CA VAL A 128 0.51 -2.65 2.21
C VAL A 128 0.11 -3.88 3.00
N GLY A 129 0.49 -5.05 2.52
CA GLY A 129 0.19 -6.30 3.20
C GLY A 129 0.70 -7.52 2.42
N PRO A 130 0.88 -8.68 3.08
CA PRO A 130 1.43 -9.89 2.46
C PRO A 130 0.51 -10.50 1.40
N ASP A 131 -0.75 -10.15 1.43
CA ASP A 131 -1.77 -10.63 0.50
C ASP A 131 -2.97 -9.66 0.40
N PRO A 132 -3.86 -9.83 -0.59
CA PRO A 132 -5.02 -8.97 -0.75
C PRO A 132 -5.99 -8.97 0.45
N ALA A 133 -6.07 -10.05 1.22
CA ALA A 133 -6.95 -10.12 2.39
C ALA A 133 -6.44 -9.21 3.51
N ALA A 134 -5.13 -9.24 3.79
CA ALA A 134 -4.49 -8.37 4.76
C ALA A 134 -4.63 -6.88 4.39
N ILE A 135 -4.46 -6.55 3.10
CA ILE A 135 -4.66 -5.18 2.59
C ILE A 135 -6.12 -4.75 2.78
N MET A 136 -7.08 -5.58 2.42
CA MET A 136 -8.51 -5.27 2.62
C MET A 136 -8.87 -5.13 4.09
N GLN A 137 -8.25 -5.93 4.98
CA GLN A 137 -8.46 -5.81 6.41
C GLN A 137 -7.96 -4.45 6.93
N ALA A 138 -6.79 -4.00 6.51
CA ALA A 138 -6.27 -2.67 6.86
C ALA A 138 -7.18 -1.53 6.36
N GLN A 139 -7.70 -1.63 5.13
CA GLN A 139 -8.68 -0.68 4.60
C GLN A 139 -9.97 -0.66 5.42
N ARG A 140 -10.47 -1.82 5.79
CA ARG A 140 -11.64 -1.95 6.64
C ARG A 140 -11.42 -1.34 8.02
N ASP A 141 -10.28 -1.61 8.64
CA ASP A 141 -9.96 -1.13 9.98
C ASP A 141 -9.85 0.40 10.01
N LEU A 142 -9.24 1.02 9.00
CA LEU A 142 -9.23 2.47 8.85
C LEU A 142 -10.65 3.03 8.73
N LEU A 143 -11.48 2.47 7.84
CA LEU A 143 -12.85 2.93 7.65
C LEU A 143 -13.67 2.84 8.93
N VAL A 144 -13.53 1.73 9.68
CA VAL A 144 -14.21 1.55 10.98
C VAL A 144 -13.73 2.61 11.97
N GLN A 145 -12.43 2.84 12.05
CA GLN A 145 -11.87 3.86 12.95
C GLN A 145 -12.43 5.25 12.63
N ASP A 146 -12.45 5.64 11.37
CA ASP A 146 -12.95 6.94 10.93
C ASP A 146 -14.45 7.09 11.21
N VAL A 147 -15.26 6.08 10.86
CA VAL A 147 -16.71 6.12 11.05
C VAL A 147 -17.05 6.16 12.55
N VAL A 148 -16.41 5.32 13.36
CA VAL A 148 -16.62 5.31 14.82
C VAL A 148 -16.22 6.65 15.42
N GLY A 149 -15.04 7.17 15.08
CA GLY A 149 -14.53 8.45 15.59
C GLY A 149 -15.44 9.64 15.25
N LEU A 150 -16.06 9.62 14.07
CA LEU A 150 -17.05 10.66 13.70
C LEU A 150 -18.37 10.53 14.43
N MET A 151 -18.80 9.32 14.72
CA MET A 151 -20.14 9.02 15.25
C MET A 151 -20.20 8.92 16.77
N GLU A 152 -19.10 8.59 17.46
CA GLU A 152 -19.05 8.32 18.91
C GLU A 152 -19.59 9.47 19.80
N ARG A 153 -19.61 10.70 19.25
CA ARG A 153 -20.16 11.87 19.97
C ARG A 153 -21.68 11.95 19.91
N HIS A 154 -22.32 11.17 19.05
CA HIS A 154 -23.74 11.29 18.73
C HIS A 154 -24.53 9.99 18.95
N PHE A 155 -23.85 8.85 18.98
CA PHE A 155 -24.45 7.52 19.01
C PHE A 155 -23.88 6.69 20.16
N ASP A 156 -24.69 5.79 20.68
CA ASP A 156 -24.24 4.86 21.72
C ASP A 156 -23.47 3.65 21.13
N GLY A 157 -22.83 2.88 22.02
CA GLY A 157 -22.01 1.74 21.60
C GLY A 157 -22.79 0.61 20.90
N ALA A 158 -24.09 0.48 21.15
CA ALA A 158 -24.93 -0.54 20.51
C ALA A 158 -25.24 -0.14 19.06
N GLU A 159 -25.52 1.14 18.82
CA GLU A 159 -25.76 1.71 17.49
C GLU A 159 -24.48 1.64 16.66
N LEU A 160 -23.33 2.02 17.23
CA LEU A 160 -22.02 1.92 16.57
C LEU A 160 -21.66 0.48 16.20
N SER A 161 -21.96 -0.48 17.08
CA SER A 161 -21.74 -1.91 16.76
C SER A 161 -22.55 -2.37 15.55
N GLY A 162 -23.76 -1.84 15.37
CA GLY A 162 -24.58 -2.09 14.20
C GLY A 162 -23.91 -1.58 12.90
N VAL A 163 -23.35 -0.39 12.93
CA VAL A 163 -22.63 0.21 11.80
C VAL A 163 -21.37 -0.60 11.44
N VAL A 164 -20.58 -0.99 12.43
CA VAL A 164 -19.39 -1.83 12.24
C VAL A 164 -19.76 -3.16 11.56
N LEU A 165 -20.84 -3.81 12.01
CA LEU A 165 -21.32 -5.06 11.39
C LEU A 165 -21.72 -4.89 9.92
N GLU A 166 -22.32 -3.75 9.55
CA GLU A 166 -22.63 -3.49 8.13
C GLU A 166 -21.38 -3.25 7.29
N ILE A 167 -20.38 -2.55 7.83
CA ILE A 167 -19.07 -2.39 7.19
C ILE A 167 -18.44 -3.76 6.97
N ASP A 168 -18.42 -4.64 7.97
CA ASP A 168 -17.88 -6.00 7.87
C ASP A 168 -18.54 -6.80 6.75
N LYS A 169 -19.85 -6.74 6.64
CA LYS A 169 -20.59 -7.42 5.57
C LYS A 169 -20.20 -6.92 4.17
N LEU A 170 -20.05 -5.60 4.02
CA LEU A 170 -19.65 -5.00 2.75
C LEU A 170 -18.24 -5.44 2.33
N PHE A 171 -17.29 -5.46 3.26
CA PHE A 171 -15.93 -5.91 2.99
C PHE A 171 -15.87 -7.41 2.68
N ALA A 172 -16.60 -8.25 3.42
CA ALA A 172 -16.71 -9.69 3.15
C ALA A 172 -17.26 -9.95 1.74
N GLN A 173 -18.36 -9.29 1.36
CA GLN A 173 -18.94 -9.42 0.01
C GLN A 173 -17.98 -8.98 -1.09
N ARG A 174 -17.23 -7.89 -0.86
CA ARG A 174 -16.23 -7.40 -1.82
C ARG A 174 -15.08 -8.38 -1.97
N PHE A 175 -14.61 -8.94 -0.85
CA PHE A 175 -13.54 -9.93 -0.86
C PHE A 175 -13.96 -11.19 -1.62
N ASP A 176 -15.13 -11.75 -1.34
CA ASP A 176 -15.66 -12.91 -2.03
C ASP A 176 -15.80 -12.67 -3.54
N SER A 177 -16.24 -11.47 -3.92
CA SER A 177 -16.33 -11.07 -5.33
C SER A 177 -14.96 -11.00 -6.01
N LEU A 178 -13.94 -10.47 -5.33
CA LEU A 178 -12.57 -10.41 -5.85
C LEU A 178 -11.97 -11.81 -6.01
N VAL A 179 -12.10 -12.66 -5.00
CA VAL A 179 -11.62 -14.05 -5.04
C VAL A 179 -12.28 -14.81 -6.18
N SER A 180 -13.60 -14.70 -6.31
CA SER A 180 -14.36 -15.35 -7.40
C SER A 180 -13.89 -14.87 -8.77
N SER A 181 -13.62 -13.58 -8.94
CA SER A 181 -13.14 -13.03 -10.22
C SER A 181 -11.72 -13.53 -10.56
N LEU A 182 -10.86 -13.69 -9.58
CA LEU A 182 -9.51 -14.23 -9.75
C LEU A 182 -9.53 -15.73 -10.10
N GLU A 183 -10.44 -16.50 -9.51
CA GLU A 183 -10.62 -17.93 -9.82
C GLU A 183 -11.17 -18.15 -11.23
N LEU A 184 -12.10 -17.32 -11.68
CA LEU A 184 -12.64 -17.35 -13.04
C LEU A 184 -11.60 -17.00 -14.11
N GLY A 185 -10.57 -16.22 -13.75
CA GLY A 185 -9.46 -15.87 -14.64
C GLY A 185 -8.38 -16.95 -14.77
N LYS A 186 -8.40 -18.02 -13.98
CA LYS A 186 -7.46 -19.14 -14.12
C LYS A 186 -7.89 -20.03 -15.29
N PRO A 187 -7.00 -20.30 -16.27
CA PRO A 187 -7.29 -21.28 -17.30
C PRO A 187 -7.56 -22.65 -16.63
N PRO A 188 -8.53 -23.44 -17.14
CA PRO A 188 -8.85 -24.73 -16.57
C PRO A 188 -7.57 -25.56 -16.49
N ARG A 189 -7.21 -26.02 -15.28
CA ARG A 189 -6.10 -26.93 -15.09
C ARG A 189 -6.35 -28.13 -15.99
N GLY A 190 -5.53 -28.26 -17.05
CA GLY A 190 -5.59 -29.37 -17.96
C GLY A 190 -5.57 -30.68 -17.19
N GLY A 191 -6.70 -31.37 -17.21
CA GLY A 191 -6.79 -32.71 -16.67
C GLY A 191 -5.76 -33.58 -17.40
N SER A 192 -4.85 -34.15 -16.68
CA SER A 192 -3.94 -35.18 -17.12
C SER A 192 -4.77 -36.37 -17.59
N ALA A 193 -5.06 -36.43 -18.87
CA ALA A 193 -5.56 -37.62 -19.51
C ALA A 193 -4.39 -38.60 -19.65
N GLY A 194 -4.40 -39.64 -18.85
CA GLY A 194 -3.49 -40.76 -18.96
C GLY A 194 -3.60 -41.48 -20.33
N PRO A 195 -2.54 -42.16 -20.76
CA PRO A 195 -2.53 -42.86 -22.05
C PRO A 195 -3.32 -44.14 -21.96
N GLN A 196 -4.47 -44.21 -22.60
CA GLN A 196 -5.09 -45.47 -22.97
C GLN A 196 -4.72 -45.80 -24.41
N GLY A 197 -3.91 -46.85 -24.56
CA GLY A 197 -3.62 -47.49 -25.80
C GLY A 197 -4.86 -48.23 -26.34
N GLY A 198 -4.98 -48.27 -27.65
CA GLY A 198 -6.01 -49.04 -28.35
C GLY A 198 -5.85 -48.97 -29.86
N HIS A 199 -5.34 -50.01 -30.43
CA HIS A 199 -5.22 -50.34 -31.86
C HIS A 199 -6.47 -50.12 -32.67
N GLY A 200 -6.32 -49.80 -33.96
CA GLY A 200 -7.31 -50.17 -34.97
C GLY A 200 -7.40 -49.28 -36.20
N GLY A 201 -6.68 -49.67 -37.22
CA GLY A 201 -7.23 -49.89 -38.58
C GLY A 201 -7.78 -48.73 -39.40
N GLY A 202 -6.96 -48.35 -40.38
CA GLY A 202 -7.34 -48.25 -41.79
C GLY A 202 -8.48 -47.34 -42.23
N ARG A 203 -8.15 -46.37 -43.06
CA ARG A 203 -8.61 -46.14 -44.45
C ARG A 203 -8.47 -44.64 -44.84
N ARG A 204 -7.69 -44.44 -45.87
CA ARG A 204 -7.77 -43.20 -46.68
C ARG A 204 -9.07 -43.23 -47.50
N PRO A 205 -9.64 -42.13 -47.87
CA PRO A 205 -9.88 -41.76 -49.25
C PRO A 205 -9.44 -40.32 -49.54
N ARG A 206 -8.68 -40.16 -50.58
CA ARG A 206 -8.93 -39.72 -51.94
C ARG A 206 -9.63 -38.35 -52.06
N HIS A 207 -8.84 -37.47 -52.68
CA HIS A 207 -9.19 -36.30 -53.51
C HIS A 207 -10.60 -36.22 -54.07
N LEU A 208 -11.13 -35.00 -54.21
CA LEU A 208 -11.59 -34.42 -55.45
C LEU A 208 -12.02 -32.94 -55.28
N HIS A 209 -11.45 -32.12 -56.19
CA HIS A 209 -11.81 -30.81 -56.76
C HIS A 209 -11.85 -29.59 -55.85
#